data_f03fd4a543f367658f3acf4bbac8e4d2
#
_entry.id   f03fd4a543f367658f3acf4bbac8e4d2
#
_cell.length_a   1.000
_cell.length_b   1.000
_cell.length_c   1.000
_cell.angle_alpha   90.00
_cell.angle_beta   90.00
_cell.angle_gamma   90.00
#
_symmetry.space_group_name_H-M   'P 1'
#
loop_
_entity.id
_entity.type
_entity.pdbx_description
1 polymer ?
#
loop_
_entity_poly.entity_id
_entity_poly.type
_entity_poly.pdbx_seq_one_letter_code
_entity_poly.pdbx_strand_id
1 'polypeptide(L)'
;TAVTLDDLPGAIAHLSLIDLPGINVGIRARLHKHGILTIEDLWAMTAQQAQEAWGSVEGRRYWMGLHGEDPAVLPEHKRMFTHANVLAPKLRTPDGAHAVMTRLLHKAGSRLRAHGYFARSLSISVRDTSDIRWRDAIDLPTCQDTMTIIEHFERLWARRPSGIRTPKHVGISVGGLTPVASTPGLLFDQPNARNELGHAIDAINQRYGGHAVYLGGMHDVAKLDMPDKIAFGRIPDEKVGM
;
A
#
# COMPACT_ATOMS: atom_id res chain seq x y z
N THR A 1 6.78 -23.39 26.40
CA THR A 1 5.89 -24.53 26.20
C THR A 1 5.47 -24.51 24.75
N ALA A 2 5.67 -25.59 24.00
CA ALA A 2 5.15 -25.73 22.66
C ALA A 2 3.65 -26.08 22.75
N VAL A 3 2.81 -25.40 21.99
CA VAL A 3 1.38 -25.69 21.87
C VAL A 3 1.19 -26.46 20.57
N THR A 4 0.53 -27.59 20.61
CA THR A 4 0.20 -28.43 19.45
C THR A 4 -1.27 -28.22 19.06
N LEU A 5 -1.67 -28.73 17.89
CA LEU A 5 -3.08 -28.65 17.46
C LEU A 5 -4.02 -29.38 18.42
N ASP A 6 -3.57 -30.47 19.04
CA ASP A 6 -4.36 -31.26 19.99
C ASP A 6 -4.64 -30.50 21.30
N ASP A 7 -3.82 -29.48 21.62
CA ASP A 7 -4.01 -28.62 22.78
C ASP A 7 -5.05 -27.50 22.53
N LEU A 8 -5.44 -27.29 21.25
CA LEU A 8 -6.37 -26.23 20.86
C LEU A 8 -7.84 -26.74 20.86
N PRO A 9 -8.81 -25.87 21.18
CA PRO A 9 -8.66 -24.45 21.58
C PRO A 9 -8.30 -24.27 23.07
N GLY A 10 -8.21 -25.35 23.88
CA GLY A 10 -8.05 -25.28 25.32
C GLY A 10 -6.86 -24.44 25.79
N ALA A 11 -5.72 -24.56 25.15
CA ALA A 11 -4.51 -23.81 25.51
C ALA A 11 -4.66 -22.29 25.39
N ILE A 12 -5.56 -21.80 24.54
CA ILE A 12 -5.79 -20.37 24.26
C ILE A 12 -7.18 -19.89 24.67
N ALA A 13 -8.03 -20.76 25.20
CA ALA A 13 -9.42 -20.46 25.58
C ALA A 13 -9.55 -19.31 26.61
N HIS A 14 -8.51 -19.09 27.40
CA HIS A 14 -8.43 -18.00 28.38
C HIS A 14 -8.18 -16.62 27.78
N LEU A 15 -7.80 -16.53 26.51
CA LEU A 15 -7.52 -15.27 25.82
C LEU A 15 -8.82 -14.62 25.31
N SER A 16 -8.79 -13.31 25.14
CA SER A 16 -9.86 -12.59 24.44
C SER A 16 -9.66 -12.69 22.92
N LEU A 17 -10.73 -12.63 22.13
CA LEU A 17 -10.65 -12.63 20.67
C LEU A 17 -9.68 -11.58 20.10
N ILE A 18 -9.54 -10.43 20.76
CA ILE A 18 -8.65 -9.35 20.33
C ILE A 18 -7.17 -9.65 20.57
N ASP A 19 -6.85 -10.62 21.43
CA ASP A 19 -5.48 -11.03 21.70
C ASP A 19 -4.93 -11.91 20.57
N LEU A 20 -5.81 -12.45 19.73
CA LEU A 20 -5.41 -13.24 18.58
C LEU A 20 -4.89 -12.33 17.45
N PRO A 21 -3.69 -12.62 16.88
CA PRO A 21 -3.15 -11.88 15.75
C PRO A 21 -4.15 -11.84 14.59
N GLY A 22 -4.39 -10.66 14.03
CA GLY A 22 -5.33 -10.48 12.91
C GLY A 22 -6.77 -10.12 13.33
N ILE A 23 -7.15 -10.25 14.60
CA ILE A 23 -8.45 -9.80 15.09
C ILE A 23 -8.32 -8.41 15.72
N ASN A 24 -8.77 -7.39 15.00
CA ASN A 24 -8.87 -6.02 15.51
C ASN A 24 -10.27 -5.72 16.04
N VAL A 25 -10.44 -4.52 16.63
CA VAL A 25 -11.73 -4.07 17.20
C VAL A 25 -12.89 -4.18 16.20
N GLY A 26 -12.65 -3.90 14.93
CA GLY A 26 -13.66 -3.98 13.87
C GLY A 26 -14.07 -5.41 13.54
N ILE A 27 -13.11 -6.34 13.53
CA ILE A 27 -13.39 -7.78 13.31
C ILE A 27 -14.12 -8.34 14.53
N ARG A 28 -13.64 -8.05 15.74
CA ARG A 28 -14.33 -8.46 16.98
C ARG A 28 -15.79 -8.01 16.98
N ALA A 29 -16.07 -6.75 16.65
CA ALA A 29 -17.44 -6.24 16.61
C ALA A 29 -18.33 -6.99 15.60
N ARG A 30 -17.76 -7.45 14.47
CA ARG A 30 -18.47 -8.28 13.49
C ARG A 30 -18.72 -9.68 14.01
N LEU A 31 -17.71 -10.32 14.61
CA LEU A 31 -17.83 -11.63 15.25
C LEU A 31 -18.94 -11.61 16.31
N HIS A 32 -18.96 -10.61 17.18
CA HIS A 32 -20.02 -10.45 18.19
C HIS A 32 -21.42 -10.36 17.57
N LYS A 33 -21.58 -9.69 16.42
CA LYS A 33 -22.88 -9.64 15.70
C LYS A 33 -23.33 -11.02 15.19
N HIS A 34 -22.39 -11.93 14.96
CA HIS A 34 -22.67 -13.33 14.58
C HIS A 34 -22.71 -14.28 15.79
N GLY A 35 -22.72 -13.75 17.03
CA GLY A 35 -22.81 -14.54 18.25
C GLY A 35 -21.48 -15.19 18.69
N ILE A 36 -20.37 -14.83 18.06
CA ILE A 36 -19.03 -15.35 18.37
C ILE A 36 -18.39 -14.44 19.42
N LEU A 37 -18.35 -14.89 20.68
CA LEU A 37 -17.91 -14.09 21.81
C LEU A 37 -16.59 -14.60 22.40
N THR A 38 -16.33 -15.89 22.29
CA THR A 38 -15.17 -16.58 22.87
C THR A 38 -14.29 -17.22 21.80
N ILE A 39 -13.15 -17.73 22.20
CA ILE A 39 -12.25 -18.50 21.32
C ILE A 39 -12.87 -19.86 20.98
N GLU A 40 -13.58 -20.47 21.90
CA GLU A 40 -14.30 -21.71 21.66
C GLU A 40 -15.40 -21.52 20.60
N ASP A 41 -16.16 -20.41 20.65
CA ASP A 41 -17.14 -20.08 19.61
C ASP A 41 -16.45 -19.92 18.24
N LEU A 42 -15.29 -19.21 18.22
CA LEU A 42 -14.51 -19.00 17.01
C LEU A 42 -13.96 -20.31 16.44
N TRP A 43 -13.54 -21.23 17.32
CA TRP A 43 -13.07 -22.55 16.93
C TRP A 43 -14.19 -23.44 16.37
N ALA A 44 -15.35 -23.41 17.00
CA ALA A 44 -16.49 -24.25 16.64
C ALA A 44 -17.21 -23.83 15.35
N MET A 45 -17.00 -22.59 14.88
CA MET A 45 -17.62 -22.12 13.62
C MET A 45 -17.05 -22.85 12.40
N THR A 46 -17.79 -22.81 11.29
CA THR A 46 -17.32 -23.35 10.00
C THR A 46 -16.49 -22.30 9.24
N ALA A 47 -15.68 -22.77 8.30
CA ALA A 47 -14.92 -21.88 7.41
C ALA A 47 -15.81 -20.90 6.61
N GLN A 48 -17.05 -21.32 6.28
CA GLN A 48 -18.01 -20.45 5.60
C GLN A 48 -18.56 -19.37 6.53
N GLN A 49 -18.92 -19.72 7.77
CA GLN A 49 -19.35 -18.76 8.77
C GLN A 49 -18.25 -17.75 9.08
N ALA A 50 -16.98 -18.20 9.12
CA ALA A 50 -15.83 -17.32 9.26
C ALA A 50 -15.74 -16.31 8.10
N GLN A 51 -15.93 -16.75 6.85
CA GLN A 51 -15.94 -15.86 5.70
C GLN A 51 -17.06 -14.83 5.78
N GLU A 52 -18.25 -15.22 6.18
CA GLU A 52 -19.41 -14.34 6.37
C GLU A 52 -19.17 -13.30 7.48
N ALA A 53 -18.69 -13.75 8.65
CA ALA A 53 -18.40 -12.87 9.78
C ALA A 53 -17.29 -11.86 9.49
N TRP A 54 -16.26 -12.23 8.73
CA TRP A 54 -15.24 -11.30 8.25
C TRP A 54 -15.71 -10.40 7.12
N GLY A 55 -16.72 -10.84 6.34
CA GLY A 55 -17.17 -10.18 5.12
C GLY A 55 -16.15 -10.28 3.99
N SER A 56 -15.27 -11.29 4.01
CA SER A 56 -14.23 -11.50 3.00
C SER A 56 -13.66 -12.93 3.07
N VAL A 57 -12.99 -13.35 1.99
CA VAL A 57 -12.27 -14.63 1.93
C VAL A 57 -11.18 -14.78 3.02
N GLU A 58 -10.71 -13.68 3.59
CA GLU A 58 -9.71 -13.68 4.67
C GLU A 58 -10.26 -14.35 5.95
N GLY A 59 -11.55 -14.29 6.21
CA GLY A 59 -12.16 -15.01 7.31
C GLY A 59 -12.01 -16.52 7.17
N ARG A 60 -12.26 -17.06 5.97
CA ARG A 60 -12.04 -18.47 5.66
C ARG A 60 -10.57 -18.86 5.82
N ARG A 61 -9.65 -18.05 5.29
CA ARG A 61 -8.20 -18.29 5.41
C ARG A 61 -7.75 -18.27 6.87
N TYR A 62 -8.28 -17.31 7.64
CA TYR A 62 -8.00 -17.20 9.07
C TYR A 62 -8.43 -18.46 9.82
N TRP A 63 -9.65 -18.94 9.55
CA TRP A 63 -10.19 -20.16 10.14
C TRP A 63 -9.34 -21.40 9.77
N MET A 64 -8.96 -21.56 8.51
CA MET A 64 -8.07 -22.63 8.04
C MET A 64 -6.73 -22.60 8.77
N GLY A 65 -6.09 -21.41 8.83
CA GLY A 65 -4.83 -21.24 9.56
C GLY A 65 -4.94 -21.53 11.05
N LEU A 66 -6.07 -21.17 11.69
CA LEU A 66 -6.33 -21.49 13.09
C LEU A 66 -6.41 -23.01 13.33
N HIS A 67 -6.94 -23.77 12.36
CA HIS A 67 -7.03 -25.23 12.40
C HIS A 67 -5.79 -25.95 11.84
N GLY A 68 -4.67 -25.23 11.64
CA GLY A 68 -3.41 -25.80 11.18
C GLY A 68 -3.36 -26.12 9.69
N GLU A 69 -4.37 -25.71 8.92
CA GLU A 69 -4.34 -25.79 7.47
C GLU A 69 -3.54 -24.61 6.91
N ASP A 70 -2.64 -24.87 5.96
CA ASP A 70 -1.96 -23.81 5.21
C ASP A 70 -2.84 -23.44 3.99
N PRO A 71 -3.64 -22.38 4.07
CA PRO A 71 -4.45 -21.99 2.93
C PRO A 71 -3.51 -21.57 1.81
N ALA A 72 -3.54 -22.32 0.69
CA ALA A 72 -2.77 -22.01 -0.49
C ALA A 72 -2.92 -20.52 -0.81
N VAL A 73 -1.84 -19.76 -0.62
CA VAL A 73 -1.78 -18.34 -0.98
C VAL A 73 -1.79 -18.31 -2.51
N LEU A 74 -2.98 -18.15 -3.08
CA LEU A 74 -3.07 -17.85 -4.50
C LEU A 74 -2.23 -16.59 -4.73
N PRO A 75 -1.37 -16.56 -5.76
CA PRO A 75 -0.59 -15.38 -6.07
C PRO A 75 -1.54 -14.20 -6.23
N GLU A 76 -1.56 -13.31 -5.23
CA GLU A 76 -2.37 -12.10 -5.31
C GLU A 76 -1.78 -11.25 -6.43
N HIS A 77 -2.53 -11.09 -7.51
CA HIS A 77 -2.20 -10.06 -8.48
C HIS A 77 -2.15 -8.73 -7.74
N LYS A 78 -1.00 -8.10 -7.71
CA LYS A 78 -0.84 -6.77 -7.10
C LYS A 78 -1.87 -5.84 -7.72
N ARG A 79 -2.78 -5.31 -6.89
CA ARG A 79 -3.86 -4.43 -7.37
C ARG A 79 -3.47 -2.97 -7.34
N MET A 80 -2.53 -2.61 -6.47
CA MET A 80 -2.03 -1.25 -6.29
C MET A 80 -0.67 -1.22 -5.59
N PHE A 81 0.10 -0.18 -5.82
CA PHE A 81 1.25 0.19 -5.00
C PHE A 81 0.88 1.41 -4.17
N THR A 82 0.99 1.29 -2.86
CA THR A 82 0.69 2.37 -1.91
C THR A 82 1.95 2.75 -1.17
N HIS A 83 2.20 4.05 -1.07
CA HIS A 83 3.25 4.63 -0.24
C HIS A 83 2.67 5.73 0.63
N ALA A 84 3.07 5.76 1.89
CA ALA A 84 2.65 6.80 2.83
C ALA A 84 3.80 7.23 3.71
N ASN A 85 3.73 8.46 4.20
CA ASN A 85 4.72 9.02 5.10
C ASN A 85 4.07 9.90 6.16
N VAL A 86 4.68 9.90 7.36
CA VAL A 86 4.39 10.86 8.43
C VAL A 86 5.41 11.97 8.32
N LEU A 87 4.95 13.18 8.06
CA LEU A 87 5.83 14.32 7.83
C LEU A 87 6.54 14.76 9.12
N ALA A 88 7.84 14.94 9.03
CA ALA A 88 8.62 15.60 10.08
C ALA A 88 8.09 17.04 10.30
N PRO A 89 8.15 17.61 11.51
CA PRO A 89 7.57 18.92 11.80
C PRO A 89 7.93 20.02 10.80
N LYS A 90 9.17 20.08 10.36
CA LYS A 90 9.67 21.06 9.37
C LYS A 90 9.05 20.91 7.97
N LEU A 91 8.49 19.75 7.64
CA LEU A 91 7.86 19.45 6.34
C LEU A 91 6.33 19.54 6.40
N ARG A 92 5.75 19.92 7.54
CA ARG A 92 4.29 20.05 7.70
C ARG A 92 3.77 21.35 7.10
N THR A 93 4.16 21.63 5.88
CA THR A 93 3.67 22.72 5.05
C THR A 93 3.10 22.13 3.76
N PRO A 94 2.23 22.85 3.05
CA PRO A 94 1.76 22.39 1.74
C PRO A 94 2.89 22.03 0.78
N ASP A 95 3.93 22.87 0.71
CA ASP A 95 5.08 22.66 -0.17
C ASP A 95 5.93 21.46 0.26
N GLY A 96 6.16 21.30 1.56
CA GLY A 96 6.84 20.14 2.11
C GLY A 96 6.07 18.82 1.85
N ALA A 97 4.74 18.86 2.00
CA ALA A 97 3.88 17.72 1.67
C ALA A 97 3.93 17.39 0.18
N HIS A 98 3.86 18.39 -0.69
CA HIS A 98 3.99 18.25 -2.13
C HIS A 98 5.31 17.58 -2.52
N ALA A 99 6.44 18.10 -2.01
CA ALA A 99 7.77 17.56 -2.28
C ALA A 99 7.90 16.09 -1.83
N VAL A 100 7.38 15.75 -0.64
CA VAL A 100 7.38 14.37 -0.14
C VAL A 100 6.52 13.47 -1.01
N MET A 101 5.32 13.91 -1.39
CA MET A 101 4.45 13.13 -2.28
C MET A 101 5.07 12.92 -3.65
N THR A 102 5.74 13.93 -4.22
CA THR A 102 6.52 13.79 -5.46
C THR A 102 7.60 12.71 -5.32
N ARG A 103 8.33 12.67 -4.20
CA ARG A 103 9.29 11.60 -3.93
C ARG A 103 8.63 10.22 -3.85
N LEU A 104 7.46 10.11 -3.21
CA LEU A 104 6.71 8.85 -3.15
C LEU A 104 6.23 8.40 -4.54
N LEU A 105 5.87 9.34 -5.42
CA LEU A 105 5.50 9.05 -6.81
C LEU A 105 6.69 8.55 -7.63
N HIS A 106 7.87 9.11 -7.44
CA HIS A 106 9.11 8.56 -8.03
C HIS A 106 9.31 7.11 -7.65
N LYS A 107 9.17 6.80 -6.36
CA LYS A 107 9.28 5.43 -5.85
C LYS A 107 8.21 4.51 -6.45
N ALA A 108 6.97 4.99 -6.58
CA ALA A 108 5.89 4.22 -7.18
C ALA A 108 6.15 3.94 -8.67
N GLY A 109 6.62 4.92 -9.45
CA GLY A 109 6.98 4.77 -10.86
C GLY A 109 8.12 3.75 -11.05
N SER A 110 9.18 3.85 -10.25
CA SER A 110 10.27 2.87 -10.27
C SER A 110 9.77 1.45 -9.94
N ARG A 111 8.88 1.30 -8.96
CA ARG A 111 8.27 0.01 -8.63
C ARG A 111 7.37 -0.55 -9.73
N LEU A 112 6.59 0.31 -10.41
CA LEU A 112 5.79 -0.11 -11.56
C LEU A 112 6.68 -0.75 -12.63
N ARG A 113 7.78 -0.07 -13.01
CA ARG A 113 8.74 -0.55 -14.02
C ARG A 113 9.47 -1.81 -13.55
N ALA A 114 9.97 -1.84 -12.31
CA ALA A 114 10.68 -2.98 -11.76
C ALA A 114 9.82 -4.25 -11.69
N HIS A 115 8.52 -4.11 -11.48
CA HIS A 115 7.59 -5.24 -11.42
C HIS A 115 6.84 -5.48 -12.74
N GLY A 116 7.11 -4.71 -13.81
CA GLY A 116 6.48 -4.88 -15.12
C GLY A 116 4.98 -4.60 -15.11
N TYR A 117 4.52 -3.54 -14.45
CA TYR A 117 3.11 -3.14 -14.44
C TYR A 117 2.91 -1.75 -15.01
N PHE A 118 1.79 -1.58 -15.74
CA PHE A 118 1.18 -0.28 -16.00
C PHE A 118 0.16 0.05 -14.91
N ALA A 119 -0.04 1.35 -14.62
CA ALA A 119 -1.09 1.87 -13.77
C ALA A 119 -2.14 2.63 -14.58
N ARG A 120 -3.38 2.66 -14.06
CA ARG A 120 -4.52 3.36 -14.68
C ARG A 120 -5.23 4.30 -13.72
N SER A 121 -4.82 4.39 -12.47
CA SER A 121 -5.40 5.30 -11.50
C SER A 121 -4.35 5.80 -10.52
N LEU A 122 -4.52 7.04 -10.07
CA LEU A 122 -3.75 7.65 -8.99
C LEU A 122 -4.71 8.15 -7.95
N SER A 123 -4.47 7.81 -6.69
CA SER A 123 -5.17 8.41 -5.55
C SER A 123 -4.18 8.98 -4.54
N ILE A 124 -4.59 10.05 -3.89
CA ILE A 124 -3.82 10.72 -2.86
C ILE A 124 -4.63 10.82 -1.57
N SER A 125 -3.92 10.88 -0.46
CA SER A 125 -4.52 11.11 0.85
C SER A 125 -3.65 12.04 1.66
N VAL A 126 -4.26 13.01 2.33
CA VAL A 126 -3.61 13.94 3.23
C VAL A 126 -4.42 14.00 4.52
N ARG A 127 -3.73 13.98 5.66
CA ARG A 127 -4.30 14.25 6.97
C ARG A 127 -3.52 15.40 7.60
N ASP A 128 -4.24 16.44 7.97
CA ASP A 128 -3.72 17.62 8.66
C ASP A 128 -3.54 17.35 10.16
N THR A 129 -2.79 18.20 10.86
CA THR A 129 -2.66 18.15 12.34
C THR A 129 -3.99 18.41 13.06
N SER A 130 -4.91 19.12 12.43
CA SER A 130 -6.28 19.38 12.92
C SER A 130 -7.26 18.24 12.59
N ASP A 131 -6.77 17.05 12.20
CA ASP A 131 -7.55 15.89 11.79
C ASP A 131 -8.41 16.06 10.54
N ILE A 132 -8.29 17.17 9.82
CA ILE A 132 -8.88 17.35 8.51
C ILE A 132 -8.27 16.29 7.59
N ARG A 133 -9.12 15.53 6.91
CA ARG A 133 -8.73 14.47 5.98
C ARG A 133 -9.22 14.82 4.59
N TRP A 134 -8.31 14.76 3.65
CA TRP A 134 -8.63 14.90 2.23
C TRP A 134 -8.13 13.69 1.46
N ARG A 135 -8.99 13.20 0.60
CA ARG A 135 -8.66 12.13 -0.35
C ARG A 135 -9.26 12.51 -1.69
N ASP A 136 -8.50 12.29 -2.75
CA ASP A 136 -8.96 12.51 -4.11
C ASP A 136 -8.28 11.50 -5.04
N ALA A 137 -8.87 11.27 -6.21
CA ALA A 137 -8.36 10.32 -7.18
C ALA A 137 -8.59 10.81 -8.61
N ILE A 138 -7.76 10.34 -9.53
CA ILE A 138 -7.87 10.62 -10.96
C ILE A 138 -7.47 9.39 -11.76
N ASP A 139 -8.12 9.19 -12.90
CA ASP A 139 -7.72 8.18 -13.86
C ASP A 139 -6.43 8.61 -14.58
N LEU A 140 -5.56 7.65 -14.82
CA LEU A 140 -4.35 7.80 -15.61
C LEU A 140 -4.55 7.18 -17.00
N PRO A 141 -3.94 7.70 -18.04
CA PRO A 141 -3.66 6.88 -19.23
C PRO A 141 -2.85 5.67 -18.76
N THR A 142 -3.00 4.53 -19.43
CA THR A 142 -2.22 3.34 -19.12
C THR A 142 -0.72 3.67 -19.22
N CYS A 143 -0.03 3.83 -18.10
CA CYS A 143 1.35 4.31 -18.06
C CYS A 143 2.15 3.68 -16.92
N GLN A 144 3.48 3.75 -17.04
CA GLN A 144 4.43 3.44 -15.97
C GLN A 144 5.50 4.54 -15.83
N ASP A 145 5.44 5.58 -16.66
CA ASP A 145 6.39 6.68 -16.61
C ASP A 145 6.04 7.66 -15.49
N THR A 146 7.06 8.06 -14.77
CA THR A 146 6.93 8.92 -13.58
C THR A 146 6.41 10.31 -13.93
N MET A 147 6.74 10.84 -15.11
CA MET A 147 6.35 12.21 -15.50
C MET A 147 4.85 12.32 -15.71
N THR A 148 4.23 11.35 -16.42
CA THR A 148 2.77 11.31 -16.60
C THR A 148 2.06 11.19 -15.26
N ILE A 149 2.56 10.36 -14.34
CA ILE A 149 1.98 10.23 -13.01
C ILE A 149 2.05 11.56 -12.23
N ILE A 150 3.19 12.27 -12.30
CA ILE A 150 3.36 13.57 -11.63
C ILE A 150 2.46 14.64 -12.27
N GLU A 151 2.34 14.71 -13.60
CA GLU A 151 1.42 15.64 -14.26
C GLU A 151 -0.03 15.48 -13.77
N HIS A 152 -0.48 14.25 -13.53
CA HIS A 152 -1.80 13.99 -12.98
C HIS A 152 -1.88 14.28 -11.47
N PHE A 153 -0.79 14.07 -10.75
CA PHE A 153 -0.69 14.49 -9.35
C PHE A 153 -0.83 16.00 -9.20
N GLU A 154 -0.20 16.80 -10.06
CA GLU A 154 -0.34 18.26 -10.02
C GLU A 154 -1.80 18.70 -10.20
N ARG A 155 -2.54 18.05 -11.08
CA ARG A 155 -3.98 18.29 -11.26
C ARG A 155 -4.79 17.93 -10.01
N LEU A 156 -4.44 16.84 -9.33
CA LEU A 156 -5.05 16.47 -8.06
C LEU A 156 -4.70 17.48 -6.97
N TRP A 157 -3.42 17.84 -6.86
CA TRP A 157 -2.92 18.74 -5.83
C TRP A 157 -3.53 20.14 -5.93
N ALA A 158 -3.81 20.59 -7.15
CA ALA A 158 -4.50 21.86 -7.39
C ALA A 158 -5.94 21.90 -6.81
N ARG A 159 -6.56 20.73 -6.57
CA ARG A 159 -7.89 20.63 -5.95
C ARG A 159 -7.82 20.61 -4.41
N ARG A 160 -6.63 20.74 -3.82
CA ARG A 160 -6.44 20.69 -2.38
C ARG A 160 -7.30 21.72 -1.66
N PRO A 161 -8.12 21.32 -0.66
CA PRO A 161 -8.87 22.26 0.16
C PRO A 161 -7.94 23.24 0.88
N SER A 162 -8.34 24.53 0.94
CA SER A 162 -7.57 25.59 1.62
C SER A 162 -7.39 25.33 3.12
N GLY A 163 -8.22 24.48 3.72
CA GLY A 163 -8.11 24.04 5.12
C GLY A 163 -6.92 23.15 5.42
N ILE A 164 -6.31 22.52 4.41
CA ILE A 164 -5.09 21.71 4.58
C ILE A 164 -3.87 22.64 4.66
N ARG A 165 -3.50 23.06 5.87
CA ARG A 165 -2.41 24.01 6.13
C ARG A 165 -1.17 23.39 6.74
N THR A 166 -1.37 22.39 7.63
CA THR A 166 -0.30 21.71 8.36
C THR A 166 -0.39 20.20 8.16
N PRO A 167 -0.13 19.70 6.94
CA PRO A 167 -0.22 18.27 6.63
C PRO A 167 0.70 17.47 7.56
N LYS A 168 0.17 16.41 8.17
CA LYS A 168 0.90 15.51 9.07
C LYS A 168 1.18 14.15 8.44
N HIS A 169 0.19 13.61 7.71
CA HIS A 169 0.32 12.37 6.97
C HIS A 169 0.00 12.60 5.51
N VAL A 170 0.81 12.02 4.65
CA VAL A 170 0.58 12.00 3.20
C VAL A 170 0.68 10.59 2.68
N GLY A 171 -0.11 10.27 1.67
CA GLY A 171 -0.08 8.98 1.01
C GLY A 171 -0.47 9.09 -0.45
N ILE A 172 0.11 8.21 -1.25
CA ILE A 172 -0.23 8.01 -2.65
C ILE A 172 -0.53 6.53 -2.89
N SER A 173 -1.39 6.25 -3.85
CA SER A 173 -1.61 4.90 -4.35
C SER A 173 -1.76 4.94 -5.86
N VAL A 174 -1.00 4.11 -6.55
CA VAL A 174 -1.15 3.86 -7.98
C VAL A 174 -1.83 2.51 -8.16
N GLY A 175 -2.93 2.48 -8.87
CA GLY A 175 -3.83 1.32 -8.98
C GLY A 175 -4.28 1.03 -10.41
N GLY A 176 -5.21 0.07 -10.53
CA GLY A 176 -5.63 -0.41 -11.84
C GLY A 176 -4.46 -1.09 -12.58
N LEU A 177 -3.65 -1.87 -11.81
CA LEU A 177 -2.41 -2.45 -12.31
C LEU A 177 -2.71 -3.52 -13.37
N THR A 178 -2.02 -3.40 -14.51
CA THR A 178 -2.08 -4.37 -15.62
C THR A 178 -0.64 -4.81 -15.94
N PRO A 179 -0.35 -6.12 -15.98
CA PRO A 179 0.98 -6.58 -16.38
C PRO A 179 1.34 -6.11 -17.79
N VAL A 180 2.56 -5.65 -18.00
CA VAL A 180 3.07 -5.23 -19.32
C VAL A 180 2.90 -6.37 -20.34
N ALA A 181 3.20 -7.62 -19.94
CA ALA A 181 3.08 -8.80 -20.78
C ALA A 181 1.62 -9.10 -21.24
N SER A 182 0.62 -8.62 -20.49
CA SER A 182 -0.80 -8.83 -20.80
C SER A 182 -1.43 -7.64 -21.53
N THR A 183 -0.68 -6.57 -21.74
CA THR A 183 -1.19 -5.38 -22.43
C THR A 183 -0.91 -5.57 -23.93
N PRO A 184 -1.94 -5.64 -24.78
CA PRO A 184 -1.71 -5.68 -26.23
C PRO A 184 -0.87 -4.45 -26.61
N GLY A 185 0.23 -4.66 -27.33
CA GLY A 185 0.98 -3.56 -27.92
C GLY A 185 0.03 -2.67 -28.70
N LEU A 186 0.06 -1.37 -28.45
CA LEU A 186 -0.72 -0.45 -29.28
C LEU A 186 -0.23 -0.59 -30.70
N LEU A 187 -1.16 -0.70 -31.67
CA LEU A 187 -0.86 -0.88 -33.10
C LEU A 187 0.08 0.24 -33.64
N PHE A 188 0.24 1.31 -32.87
CA PHE A 188 1.09 2.46 -33.12
C PHE A 188 1.95 2.76 -31.88
N ASP A 189 2.77 1.79 -31.44
CA ASP A 189 3.79 2.01 -30.41
C ASP A 189 4.82 3.01 -30.94
N GLN A 190 4.56 4.30 -30.70
CA GLN A 190 5.64 5.26 -30.78
C GLN A 190 6.57 5.02 -29.58
N PRO A 191 7.90 5.04 -29.79
CA PRO A 191 8.85 4.94 -28.70
C PRO A 191 8.46 5.95 -27.61
N ASN A 192 8.06 5.46 -26.45
CA ASN A 192 7.67 6.35 -25.35
C ASN A 192 8.96 6.84 -24.66
N ALA A 193 9.52 7.93 -25.17
CA ALA A 193 10.75 8.55 -24.66
C ALA A 193 10.68 8.79 -23.13
N ARG A 194 9.48 9.03 -22.56
CA ARG A 194 9.29 9.19 -21.12
C ARG A 194 9.50 7.87 -20.37
N ASN A 195 9.13 6.75 -20.97
CA ASN A 195 9.35 5.43 -20.41
C ASN A 195 10.84 5.07 -20.43
N GLU A 196 11.50 5.32 -21.55
CA GLU A 196 12.95 5.11 -21.70
C GLU A 196 13.74 5.98 -20.72
N LEU A 197 13.35 7.24 -20.56
CA LEU A 197 13.92 8.13 -19.55
C LEU A 197 13.74 7.56 -18.14
N GLY A 198 12.55 7.03 -17.82
CA GLY A 198 12.28 6.39 -16.54
C GLY A 198 13.22 5.21 -16.26
N HIS A 199 13.40 4.32 -17.23
CA HIS A 199 14.34 3.19 -17.12
C HIS A 199 15.80 3.65 -16.99
N ALA A 200 16.21 4.70 -17.74
CA ALA A 200 17.56 5.25 -17.62
C ALA A 200 17.82 5.85 -16.23
N ILE A 201 16.87 6.59 -15.66
CA ILE A 201 16.95 7.13 -14.30
C ILE A 201 17.04 5.98 -13.28
N ASP A 202 16.23 4.94 -13.42
CA ASP A 202 16.26 3.78 -12.53
C ASP A 202 17.63 3.07 -12.58
N ALA A 203 18.19 2.87 -13.77
CA ALA A 203 19.50 2.25 -13.94
C ALA A 203 20.63 3.07 -13.29
N ILE A 204 20.61 4.40 -13.45
CA ILE A 204 21.58 5.30 -12.81
C ILE A 204 21.43 5.21 -11.27
N ASN A 205 20.20 5.29 -10.76
CA ASN A 205 19.93 5.24 -9.32
C ASN A 205 20.29 3.88 -8.70
N GLN A 206 20.15 2.79 -9.46
CA GLN A 206 20.59 1.47 -9.01
C GLN A 206 22.12 1.37 -8.92
N ARG A 207 22.84 2.00 -9.85
CA ARG A 207 24.32 1.94 -9.91
C ARG A 207 24.98 2.89 -8.93
N TYR A 208 24.46 4.09 -8.75
CA TYR A 208 25.10 5.18 -7.98
C TYR A 208 24.42 5.51 -6.67
N GLY A 209 23.39 4.76 -6.31
CA GLY A 209 22.61 4.97 -5.08
C GLY A 209 21.30 5.71 -5.30
N GLY A 210 20.35 5.48 -4.40
CA GLY A 210 19.02 6.06 -4.51
C GLY A 210 19.04 7.59 -4.60
N HIS A 211 18.33 8.13 -5.59
CA HIS A 211 18.22 9.56 -5.85
C HIS A 211 19.51 10.24 -6.34
N ALA A 212 20.42 9.52 -7.02
CA ALA A 212 21.52 10.14 -7.76
C ALA A 212 20.99 11.06 -8.88
N VAL A 213 19.90 10.61 -9.54
CA VAL A 213 19.15 11.42 -10.52
C VAL A 213 17.67 11.41 -10.13
N TYR A 214 17.04 12.59 -10.14
CA TYR A 214 15.63 12.76 -9.79
C TYR A 214 15.04 14.02 -10.45
N LEU A 215 13.71 14.11 -10.49
CA LEU A 215 13.01 15.30 -10.98
C LEU A 215 13.03 16.41 -9.91
N GLY A 216 13.25 17.65 -10.32
CA GLY A 216 13.50 18.80 -9.44
C GLY A 216 12.43 19.05 -8.38
N GLY A 217 11.17 18.66 -8.62
CA GLY A 217 10.05 18.86 -7.66
C GLY A 217 10.21 18.16 -6.30
N MET A 218 11.21 17.28 -6.13
CA MET A 218 11.53 16.66 -4.85
C MET A 218 12.89 17.07 -4.28
N HIS A 219 13.53 18.13 -4.83
CA HIS A 219 14.91 18.50 -4.48
C HIS A 219 15.11 18.67 -2.98
N ASP A 220 14.22 19.40 -2.30
CA ASP A 220 14.32 19.70 -0.87
C ASP A 220 14.23 18.47 0.05
N VAL A 221 13.71 17.37 -0.48
CA VAL A 221 13.51 16.12 0.27
C VAL A 221 14.28 14.93 -0.28
N ALA A 222 15.00 15.10 -1.41
CA ALA A 222 15.68 14.01 -2.10
C ALA A 222 16.73 13.31 -1.22
N LYS A 223 17.47 14.08 -0.42
CA LYS A 223 18.53 13.57 0.46
C LYS A 223 18.10 13.38 1.92
N LEU A 224 16.83 13.63 2.24
CA LEU A 224 16.35 13.40 3.60
C LEU A 224 16.29 11.89 3.86
N ASP A 225 16.81 11.49 5.02
CA ASP A 225 16.59 10.15 5.52
C ASP A 225 15.09 10.01 5.88
N MET A 226 14.39 9.28 5.05
CA MET A 226 12.96 8.97 5.23
C MET A 226 12.83 7.45 5.19
N PRO A 227 13.12 6.77 6.31
CA PRO A 227 13.05 5.33 6.37
C PRO A 227 11.64 4.86 6.02
N ASP A 228 11.55 3.82 5.20
CA ASP A 228 10.31 3.12 4.97
C ASP A 228 9.86 2.53 6.29
N LYS A 229 8.79 3.08 6.86
CA LYS A 229 8.17 2.44 8.02
C LYS A 229 7.53 1.15 7.56
N ILE A 230 8.08 0.04 8.01
CA ILE A 230 7.52 -1.29 7.82
C ILE A 230 6.19 -1.30 8.57
N ALA A 231 5.07 -1.45 7.84
CA ALA A 231 3.82 -1.79 8.47
C ALA A 231 3.96 -3.22 9.04
N PHE A 232 3.50 -3.43 10.28
CA PHE A 232 3.52 -4.72 10.94
C PHE A 232 3.07 -5.83 9.98
N GLY A 233 3.92 -6.84 9.77
CA GLY A 233 3.56 -8.06 9.05
C GLY A 233 4.00 -8.19 7.59
N ARG A 234 4.70 -7.22 6.99
CA ARG A 234 5.34 -7.41 5.68
C ARG A 234 6.84 -7.18 5.76
N ILE A 235 7.59 -8.24 5.46
CA ILE A 235 9.00 -8.13 5.10
C ILE A 235 9.05 -7.28 3.82
N PRO A 236 9.85 -6.21 3.74
CA PRO A 236 10.04 -5.49 2.49
C PRO A 236 10.48 -6.47 1.42
N ASP A 237 9.87 -6.42 0.23
CA ASP A 237 10.40 -7.12 -0.93
C ASP A 237 11.91 -6.80 -1.00
N GLU A 238 12.73 -7.82 -1.27
CA GLU A 238 14.18 -7.69 -1.37
C GLU A 238 14.56 -6.40 -2.09
N LYS A 239 15.57 -5.74 -1.57
CA LYS A 239 16.07 -4.43 -2.00
C LYS A 239 16.13 -4.31 -3.52
N VAL A 240 15.03 -3.84 -4.13
CA VAL A 240 15.11 -3.25 -5.45
C VAL A 240 15.76 -1.88 -5.22
N GLY A 241 17.09 -1.87 -5.31
CA GLY A 241 17.98 -0.74 -5.30
C GLY A 241 17.65 0.38 -4.30
N MET A 242 18.34 0.37 -3.17
CA MET A 242 18.65 1.64 -2.51
C MET A 242 19.54 2.49 -3.39
#